data_e8e771c11ab4219e7b9951f3a5eef037
#
_entry.id   e8e771c11ab4219e7b9951f3a5eef037
#
_cell.length_a   1.000
_cell.length_b   1.000
_cell.length_c   1.000
_cell.angle_alpha   90.00
_cell.angle_beta   90.00
_cell.angle_gamma   90.00
#
_symmetry.space_group_name_H-M   'P 1'
#
loop_
_entity.id
_entity.type
_entity.pdbx_description
1 polymer ?
#
loop_
_entity_poly.entity_id
_entity_poly.type
_entity_poly.pdbx_seq_one_letter_code
_entity_poly.pdbx_strand_id
1 'polypeptide(L)'
;MPNVKLLACGGDGTVGWLLSVLDKVTIDPQPAVGVLPLGTGNDLSRSLGWGGGYIDEPISKILASLQSADTLLMDRWQLKVERNEHPSTEDRGKDKLPLDVVNNYFSIGVDAQIALQFHEAREANPQKFNSRIRNKMFYGQAGGKDLLLRKWKDLSDHVKVECDGQDITPKLKEHRVHSVLFANIPSFGSGTHPWNRASGEQRMDDGMIEVIGLTTYQLPLLQAGGHGTCITQCKSAKITTTKTIPMQVEYLYLP
;
A
#
# COMPACT_ATOMS: atom_id res chain seq x y z
N MET A 1 -12.97 11.64 -26.57
CA MET A 1 -11.71 12.00 -27.26
C MET A 1 -10.91 10.72 -27.44
N PRO A 2 -10.77 10.16 -28.62
CA PRO A 2 -9.97 8.97 -28.83
C PRO A 2 -8.48 9.31 -28.55
N ASN A 3 -7.76 8.37 -27.96
CA ASN A 3 -6.31 8.45 -27.72
C ASN A 3 -5.82 9.49 -26.67
N VAL A 4 -6.66 9.90 -25.74
CA VAL A 4 -6.18 10.71 -24.60
C VAL A 4 -5.44 9.80 -23.61
N LYS A 5 -4.22 10.20 -23.24
CA LYS A 5 -3.46 9.62 -22.12
C LYS A 5 -3.23 10.71 -21.08
N LEU A 6 -3.34 10.36 -19.81
CA LEU A 6 -3.09 11.26 -18.69
C LEU A 6 -1.71 10.99 -18.10
N LEU A 7 -0.97 12.04 -17.75
CA LEU A 7 0.29 11.92 -17.03
C LEU A 7 0.10 12.44 -15.61
N ALA A 8 0.08 11.53 -14.64
CA ALA A 8 0.04 11.86 -13.22
C ALA A 8 1.43 12.26 -12.74
N CYS A 9 1.64 13.54 -12.48
CA CYS A 9 2.91 14.08 -11.98
C CYS A 9 2.89 14.11 -10.45
N GLY A 10 3.33 13.04 -9.79
CA GLY A 10 3.27 12.93 -8.34
C GLY A 10 3.72 11.57 -7.82
N GLY A 11 3.36 11.28 -6.58
CA GLY A 11 3.54 9.97 -5.96
C GLY A 11 2.26 9.11 -6.06
N ASP A 12 2.29 7.95 -5.39
CA ASP A 12 1.20 6.97 -5.38
C ASP A 12 -0.14 7.59 -4.96
N GLY A 13 -0.15 8.46 -3.94
CA GLY A 13 -1.35 9.17 -3.51
C GLY A 13 -1.95 10.10 -4.57
N THR A 14 -1.12 10.74 -5.42
CA THR A 14 -1.60 11.57 -6.54
C THR A 14 -2.27 10.71 -7.60
N VAL A 15 -1.69 9.54 -7.90
CA VAL A 15 -2.25 8.59 -8.86
C VAL A 15 -3.57 8.03 -8.33
N GLY A 16 -3.61 7.60 -7.07
CA GLY A 16 -4.82 7.10 -6.43
C GLY A 16 -5.96 8.13 -6.43
N TRP A 17 -5.65 9.40 -6.13
CA TRP A 17 -6.60 10.49 -6.23
C TRP A 17 -7.12 10.70 -7.66
N LEU A 18 -6.22 10.73 -8.65
CA LEU A 18 -6.61 10.86 -10.06
C LEU A 18 -7.54 9.73 -10.49
N LEU A 19 -7.20 8.48 -10.16
CA LEU A 19 -8.06 7.33 -10.46
C LEU A 19 -9.42 7.43 -9.80
N SER A 20 -9.49 7.90 -8.54
CA SER A 20 -10.75 8.11 -7.84
C SER A 20 -11.63 9.22 -8.45
N VAL A 21 -11.02 10.19 -9.12
CA VAL A 21 -11.74 11.21 -9.90
C VAL A 21 -12.27 10.61 -11.19
N LEU A 22 -11.45 9.81 -11.88
CA LEU A 22 -11.86 9.12 -13.10
C LEU A 22 -13.03 8.16 -12.88
N ASP A 23 -13.14 7.53 -11.71
CA ASP A 23 -14.29 6.68 -11.34
C ASP A 23 -15.62 7.44 -11.26
N LYS A 24 -15.57 8.76 -11.04
CA LYS A 24 -16.75 9.61 -10.88
C LYS A 24 -17.21 10.27 -12.17
N VAL A 25 -16.43 10.14 -13.24
CA VAL A 25 -16.72 10.76 -14.53
C VAL A 25 -16.89 9.70 -15.60
N THR A 26 -17.92 9.86 -16.44
CA THR A 26 -18.14 8.97 -17.57
C THR A 26 -17.32 9.44 -18.76
N ILE A 27 -16.20 8.77 -19.01
CA ILE A 27 -15.35 9.00 -20.19
C ILE A 27 -15.21 7.66 -20.93
N ASP A 28 -15.62 7.66 -22.19
CA ASP A 28 -15.54 6.47 -23.05
C ASP A 28 -14.73 6.80 -24.34
N PRO A 29 -13.64 6.09 -24.64
CA PRO A 29 -12.93 5.16 -23.75
C PRO A 29 -12.26 5.87 -22.58
N GLN A 30 -12.12 5.16 -21.46
CA GLN A 30 -11.40 5.68 -20.29
C GLN A 30 -9.92 5.93 -20.65
N PRO A 31 -9.34 7.10 -20.33
CA PRO A 31 -7.97 7.42 -20.68
C PRO A 31 -6.98 6.57 -19.87
N ALA A 32 -5.93 6.10 -20.53
CA ALA A 32 -4.82 5.46 -19.84
C ALA A 32 -4.02 6.48 -19.03
N VAL A 33 -3.47 6.04 -17.88
CA VAL A 33 -2.72 6.89 -16.95
C VAL A 33 -1.26 6.43 -16.89
N GLY A 34 -0.34 7.30 -17.29
CA GLY A 34 1.08 7.16 -17.01
C GLY A 34 1.50 7.94 -15.78
N VAL A 35 2.67 7.65 -15.23
CA VAL A 35 3.14 8.25 -13.97
C VAL A 35 4.50 8.91 -14.13
N LEU A 36 4.60 10.20 -13.81
CA LEU A 36 5.87 10.88 -13.57
C LEU A 36 6.17 10.83 -12.06
N PRO A 37 7.17 10.02 -11.62
CA PRO A 37 7.37 9.70 -10.21
C PRO A 37 8.05 10.84 -9.44
N LEU A 38 7.28 11.72 -8.83
CA LEU A 38 7.76 12.84 -8.01
C LEU A 38 7.64 12.59 -6.50
N GLY A 39 6.95 11.51 -6.09
CA GLY A 39 6.76 11.14 -4.69
C GLY A 39 7.99 10.50 -4.03
N THR A 40 7.81 10.00 -2.80
CA THR A 40 8.87 9.32 -2.03
C THR A 40 8.96 7.83 -2.36
N GLY A 41 7.84 7.11 -2.37
CA GLY A 41 7.76 5.66 -2.61
C GLY A 41 7.74 5.32 -4.09
N ASN A 42 6.74 5.86 -4.77
CA ASN A 42 6.48 5.64 -6.20
C ASN A 42 6.38 4.14 -6.55
N ASP A 43 5.67 3.38 -5.71
CA ASP A 43 5.60 1.93 -5.85
C ASP A 43 4.82 1.52 -7.10
N LEU A 44 3.73 2.23 -7.43
CA LEU A 44 3.00 1.99 -8.69
C LEU A 44 3.84 2.34 -9.91
N SER A 45 4.51 3.49 -9.89
CA SER A 45 5.40 3.91 -10.97
C SER A 45 6.50 2.86 -11.25
N ARG A 46 7.08 2.29 -10.18
CA ARG A 46 8.06 1.19 -10.29
C ARG A 46 7.46 -0.06 -10.92
N SER A 47 6.26 -0.43 -10.49
CA SER A 47 5.54 -1.60 -10.99
C SER A 47 5.16 -1.46 -12.47
N LEU A 48 4.87 -0.24 -12.91
CA LEU A 48 4.54 0.08 -14.30
C LEU A 48 5.77 0.36 -15.19
N GLY A 49 6.99 0.25 -14.66
CA GLY A 49 8.21 0.46 -15.42
C GLY A 49 8.62 1.93 -15.64
N TRP A 50 7.92 2.90 -15.00
CA TRP A 50 8.26 4.33 -15.07
C TRP A 50 9.41 4.74 -14.14
N GLY A 51 9.94 3.80 -13.34
CA GLY A 51 11.04 4.04 -12.40
C GLY A 51 10.60 4.57 -11.04
N GLY A 52 11.58 4.73 -10.16
CA GLY A 52 11.36 5.11 -8.77
C GLY A 52 11.51 6.60 -8.46
N GLY A 53 11.78 7.43 -9.44
CA GLY A 53 11.95 8.87 -9.27
C GLY A 53 12.38 9.58 -10.52
N TYR A 54 11.93 10.82 -10.69
CA TYR A 54 12.39 11.70 -11.75
C TYR A 54 13.87 12.09 -11.51
N ILE A 55 14.67 12.03 -12.54
CA ILE A 55 16.12 12.27 -12.55
C ILE A 55 16.52 13.36 -13.54
N ASP A 56 15.64 14.36 -13.72
CA ASP A 56 15.84 15.52 -14.60
C ASP A 56 15.99 15.19 -16.10
N GLU A 57 15.44 14.05 -16.56
CA GLU A 57 15.36 13.77 -17.99
C GLU A 57 14.42 14.77 -18.70
N PRO A 58 14.67 15.06 -19.98
CA PRO A 58 13.84 15.98 -20.77
C PRO A 58 12.37 15.55 -20.78
N ILE A 59 11.46 16.49 -20.51
CA ILE A 59 10.00 16.23 -20.53
C ILE A 59 9.53 15.70 -21.88
N SER A 60 10.14 16.15 -22.98
CA SER A 60 9.85 15.63 -24.34
C SER A 60 10.09 14.13 -24.44
N LYS A 61 11.12 13.59 -23.76
CA LYS A 61 11.39 12.15 -23.70
C LYS A 61 10.31 11.41 -22.92
N ILE A 62 9.86 11.97 -21.80
CA ILE A 62 8.78 11.40 -20.99
C ILE A 62 7.48 11.35 -21.79
N LEU A 63 7.13 12.44 -22.48
CA LEU A 63 5.92 12.51 -23.31
C LEU A 63 5.99 11.53 -24.49
N ALA A 64 7.15 11.38 -25.12
CA ALA A 64 7.35 10.37 -26.17
C ALA A 64 7.19 8.94 -25.63
N SER A 65 7.74 8.65 -24.44
CA SER A 65 7.55 7.36 -23.78
C SER A 65 6.08 7.11 -23.44
N LEU A 66 5.37 8.12 -22.95
CA LEU A 66 3.92 8.02 -22.67
C LEU A 66 3.12 7.73 -23.93
N GLN A 67 3.47 8.36 -25.06
CA GLN A 67 2.81 8.16 -26.33
C GLN A 67 2.96 6.72 -26.82
N SER A 68 4.15 6.13 -26.71
CA SER A 68 4.48 4.79 -27.19
C SER A 68 4.23 3.67 -26.17
N ALA A 69 3.90 3.99 -24.93
CA ALA A 69 3.67 2.99 -23.89
C ALA A 69 2.46 2.10 -24.18
N ASP A 70 2.62 0.83 -23.90
CA ASP A 70 1.52 -0.13 -23.87
C ASP A 70 0.58 0.15 -22.69
N THR A 71 -0.67 -0.27 -22.84
CA THR A 71 -1.68 -0.12 -21.77
C THR A 71 -1.87 -1.45 -21.06
N LEU A 72 -1.78 -1.42 -19.74
CA LEU A 72 -2.08 -2.54 -18.86
C LEU A 72 -3.40 -2.28 -18.15
N LEU A 73 -4.26 -3.29 -18.07
CA LEU A 73 -5.41 -3.28 -17.18
C LEU A 73 -4.95 -3.74 -15.79
N MET A 74 -5.13 -2.89 -14.81
CA MET A 74 -4.74 -3.17 -13.43
C MET A 74 -5.97 -3.45 -12.58
N ASP A 75 -5.92 -4.51 -11.79
CA ASP A 75 -6.95 -4.80 -10.80
C ASP A 75 -7.04 -3.68 -9.76
N ARG A 76 -8.26 -3.42 -9.29
CA ARG A 76 -8.53 -2.41 -8.27
C ARG A 76 -9.52 -3.00 -7.28
N TRP A 77 -9.25 -2.84 -5.99
CA TRP A 77 -9.97 -3.53 -4.93
C TRP A 77 -10.85 -2.57 -4.17
N GLN A 78 -12.15 -2.85 -4.12
CA GLN A 78 -13.07 -2.05 -3.31
C GLN A 78 -12.90 -2.38 -1.84
N LEU A 79 -12.67 -1.38 -1.02
CA LEU A 79 -12.63 -1.48 0.43
C LEU A 79 -13.99 -1.06 1.01
N LYS A 80 -14.64 -1.97 1.72
CA LYS A 80 -15.87 -1.71 2.45
C LYS A 80 -15.61 -1.80 3.95
N VAL A 81 -16.08 -0.82 4.69
CA VAL A 81 -15.98 -0.81 6.15
C VAL A 81 -17.36 -0.94 6.75
N GLU A 82 -17.52 -1.92 7.61
CA GLU A 82 -18.70 -2.10 8.44
C GLU A 82 -18.35 -1.70 9.88
N ARG A 83 -19.28 -1.03 10.55
CA ARG A 83 -19.06 -0.61 11.94
C ARG A 83 -19.06 -1.84 12.83
N ASN A 84 -18.10 -1.90 13.76
CA ASN A 84 -18.14 -2.90 14.83
C ASN A 84 -19.34 -2.62 15.75
N GLU A 85 -20.17 -3.62 15.99
CA GLU A 85 -21.35 -3.51 16.85
C GLU A 85 -21.00 -3.27 18.33
N HIS A 86 -19.78 -3.62 18.75
CA HIS A 86 -19.29 -3.51 20.12
C HIS A 86 -17.97 -2.73 20.20
N PRO A 87 -17.95 -1.43 19.86
CA PRO A 87 -16.72 -0.65 19.99
C PRO A 87 -16.37 -0.50 21.48
N SER A 88 -15.10 -0.72 21.84
CA SER A 88 -14.61 -0.28 23.14
C SER A 88 -14.80 1.25 23.24
N THR A 89 -15.36 1.73 24.35
CA THR A 89 -15.78 3.14 24.51
C THR A 89 -14.64 4.15 24.48
N GLU A 90 -13.38 3.71 24.48
CA GLU A 90 -12.19 4.55 24.54
C GLU A 90 -11.58 4.85 23.15
N ASP A 91 -11.88 4.06 22.13
CA ASP A 91 -11.24 4.14 20.82
C ASP A 91 -12.24 4.57 19.73
N ARG A 92 -12.55 5.87 19.68
CA ARG A 92 -13.22 6.45 18.51
C ARG A 92 -12.17 6.84 17.47
N GLY A 93 -11.80 5.91 16.60
CA GLY A 93 -10.99 6.20 15.43
C GLY A 93 -11.69 7.18 14.46
N LYS A 94 -10.97 7.74 13.51
CA LYS A 94 -11.54 8.56 12.44
C LYS A 94 -12.42 7.65 11.57
N ASP A 95 -13.72 7.92 11.53
CA ASP A 95 -14.74 7.08 10.92
C ASP A 95 -14.80 7.15 9.37
N LYS A 96 -13.83 7.78 8.70
CA LYS A 96 -13.84 7.93 7.24
C LYS A 96 -12.57 7.39 6.62
N LEU A 97 -12.73 6.43 5.72
CA LEU A 97 -11.66 5.99 4.84
C LEU A 97 -11.19 7.15 3.94
N PRO A 98 -9.89 7.34 3.77
CA PRO A 98 -9.35 8.32 2.82
C PRO A 98 -9.68 7.95 1.38
N LEU A 99 -9.69 6.65 1.07
CA LEU A 99 -10.07 6.04 -0.20
C LEU A 99 -10.85 4.75 0.09
N ASP A 100 -11.83 4.47 -0.74
CA ASP A 100 -12.61 3.23 -0.75
C ASP A 100 -12.11 2.21 -1.79
N VAL A 101 -11.04 2.55 -2.49
CA VAL A 101 -10.38 1.69 -3.50
C VAL A 101 -8.90 1.56 -3.18
N VAL A 102 -8.41 0.33 -3.19
CA VAL A 102 -7.00 -0.02 -3.08
C VAL A 102 -6.44 -0.26 -4.48
N ASN A 103 -5.47 0.55 -4.90
CA ASN A 103 -4.75 0.39 -6.16
C ASN A 103 -3.41 -0.32 -5.94
N ASN A 104 -2.66 0.06 -4.92
CA ASN A 104 -1.33 -0.49 -4.64
C ASN A 104 -1.38 -1.58 -3.59
N TYR A 105 -1.75 -1.24 -2.37
CA TYR A 105 -1.83 -2.17 -1.24
C TYR A 105 -2.64 -1.61 -0.08
N PHE A 106 -3.09 -2.53 0.75
CA PHE A 106 -3.70 -2.29 2.05
C PHE A 106 -2.93 -3.07 3.11
N SER A 107 -2.75 -2.50 4.29
CA SER A 107 -2.18 -3.26 5.41
C SER A 107 -2.72 -2.83 6.77
N ILE A 108 -2.55 -3.73 7.75
CA ILE A 108 -2.87 -3.52 9.16
C ILE A 108 -1.71 -3.98 10.04
N GLY A 109 -1.48 -3.29 11.15
CA GLY A 109 -0.48 -3.64 12.15
C GLY A 109 0.73 -2.73 12.16
N VAL A 110 1.94 -3.31 12.33
CA VAL A 110 3.15 -2.55 12.63
C VAL A 110 3.59 -1.61 11.50
N ASP A 111 3.48 -2.01 10.25
CA ASP A 111 3.85 -1.18 9.10
C ASP A 111 2.90 0.01 8.94
N ALA A 112 1.60 -0.21 9.12
CA ALA A 112 0.61 0.87 9.16
C ALA A 112 0.84 1.82 10.35
N GLN A 113 1.27 1.31 11.51
CA GLN A 113 1.66 2.14 12.65
C GLN A 113 2.85 3.06 12.34
N ILE A 114 3.88 2.52 11.66
CA ILE A 114 5.04 3.31 11.24
C ILE A 114 4.63 4.40 10.25
N ALA A 115 3.76 4.04 9.33
CA ALA A 115 3.24 4.94 8.34
C ALA A 115 2.38 6.06 8.95
N LEU A 116 1.53 5.74 9.93
CA LEU A 116 0.74 6.71 10.69
C LEU A 116 1.64 7.70 11.44
N GLN A 117 2.67 7.22 12.13
CA GLN A 117 3.63 8.07 12.83
C GLN A 117 4.34 9.04 11.87
N PHE A 118 4.67 8.57 10.67
CA PHE A 118 5.24 9.44 9.64
C PHE A 118 4.27 10.54 9.22
N HIS A 119 3.00 10.19 9.00
CA HIS A 119 1.96 11.13 8.61
C HIS A 119 1.76 12.22 9.67
N GLU A 120 1.55 11.82 10.92
CA GLU A 120 1.39 12.73 12.06
C GLU A 120 2.60 13.67 12.23
N ALA A 121 3.81 13.13 12.11
CA ALA A 121 5.03 13.93 12.20
C ALA A 121 5.16 14.92 11.04
N ARG A 122 4.74 14.54 9.84
CA ARG A 122 4.73 15.39 8.66
C ARG A 122 3.68 16.50 8.75
N GLU A 123 2.48 16.19 9.25
CA GLU A 123 1.43 17.19 9.47
C GLU A 123 1.85 18.21 10.55
N ALA A 124 2.46 17.73 11.63
CA ALA A 124 2.94 18.61 12.69
C ALA A 124 4.10 19.52 12.27
N ASN A 125 4.96 19.08 11.33
CA ASN A 125 6.15 19.79 10.90
C ASN A 125 6.45 19.62 9.41
N PRO A 126 5.62 20.14 8.49
CA PRO A 126 5.76 19.89 7.04
C PRO A 126 7.13 20.27 6.48
N GLN A 127 7.75 21.32 7.02
CA GLN A 127 9.05 21.84 6.57
C GLN A 127 10.21 20.85 6.76
N LYS A 128 10.07 19.89 7.70
CA LYS A 128 11.10 18.86 7.93
C LYS A 128 11.04 17.73 6.92
N PHE A 129 9.95 17.61 6.16
CA PHE A 129 9.66 16.51 5.23
C PHE A 129 9.72 16.91 3.76
N ASN A 130 10.58 17.87 3.42
CA ASN A 130 10.74 18.43 2.07
C ASN A 130 11.77 17.67 1.21
N SER A 131 12.31 16.54 1.67
CA SER A 131 13.32 15.77 0.96
C SER A 131 13.01 14.27 1.04
N ARG A 132 13.10 13.56 -0.11
CA ARG A 132 12.93 12.11 -0.20
C ARG A 132 13.87 11.36 0.75
N ILE A 133 15.12 11.81 0.90
CA ILE A 133 16.12 11.19 1.78
C ILE A 133 15.71 11.33 3.24
N ARG A 134 15.28 12.53 3.67
CA ARG A 134 14.81 12.77 5.04
C ARG A 134 13.57 11.93 5.36
N ASN A 135 12.64 11.83 4.42
CA ASN A 135 11.45 11.01 4.57
C ASN A 135 11.82 9.53 4.77
N LYS A 136 12.75 8.98 3.97
CA LYS A 136 13.24 7.61 4.14
C LYS A 136 13.95 7.40 5.49
N MET A 137 14.73 8.37 5.94
CA MET A 137 15.39 8.31 7.25
C MET A 137 14.40 8.27 8.41
N PHE A 138 13.30 9.04 8.31
CA PHE A 138 12.24 9.01 9.32
C PHE A 138 11.58 7.64 9.42
N TYR A 139 11.25 7.02 8.28
CA TYR A 139 10.73 5.64 8.26
C TYR A 139 11.69 4.66 8.92
N GLY A 140 12.99 4.78 8.67
CA GLY A 140 14.00 3.97 9.34
C GLY A 140 14.04 4.17 10.85
N GLN A 141 13.90 5.42 11.33
CA GLN A 141 13.86 5.73 12.77
C GLN A 141 12.58 5.21 13.45
N ALA A 142 11.42 5.41 12.82
CA ALA A 142 10.14 4.93 13.33
C ALA A 142 10.12 3.40 13.38
N GLY A 143 10.55 2.73 12.31
CA GLY A 143 10.69 1.28 12.28
C GLY A 143 11.65 0.73 13.32
N GLY A 144 12.77 1.41 13.57
CA GLY A 144 13.71 1.05 14.63
C GLY A 144 13.11 1.15 16.03
N LYS A 145 12.30 2.18 16.29
CA LYS A 145 11.59 2.34 17.56
C LYS A 145 10.56 1.23 17.77
N ASP A 146 9.77 0.91 16.76
CA ASP A 146 8.76 -0.15 16.85
C ASP A 146 9.40 -1.54 16.94
N LEU A 147 10.56 -1.75 16.31
CA LEU A 147 11.35 -2.96 16.47
C LEU A 147 11.75 -3.18 17.94
N LEU A 148 12.22 -2.14 18.62
CA LEU A 148 12.59 -2.22 20.04
C LEU A 148 11.37 -2.47 20.94
N LEU A 149 10.24 -1.85 20.65
CA LEU A 149 9.01 -2.00 21.43
C LEU A 149 8.24 -3.29 21.10
N ARG A 150 8.58 -3.98 20.00
CA ARG A 150 7.90 -5.20 19.52
C ARG A 150 6.38 -5.04 19.50
N LYS A 151 5.90 -3.91 18.99
CA LYS A 151 4.48 -3.65 18.86
C LYS A 151 3.81 -4.67 17.94
N TRP A 152 2.56 -4.96 18.21
CA TRP A 152 1.69 -5.84 17.41
C TRP A 152 2.18 -7.29 17.26
N LYS A 153 3.08 -7.77 18.14
CA LYS A 153 3.50 -9.18 18.16
C LYS A 153 2.35 -10.17 18.44
N ASP A 154 1.26 -9.65 18.97
CA ASP A 154 0.01 -10.34 19.28
C ASP A 154 -1.12 -9.99 18.30
N LEU A 155 -0.80 -9.47 17.12
CA LEU A 155 -1.78 -9.03 16.12
C LEU A 155 -2.84 -10.10 15.86
N SER A 156 -2.43 -11.36 15.68
CA SER A 156 -3.32 -12.50 15.40
C SER A 156 -4.33 -12.83 16.53
N ASP A 157 -4.14 -12.28 17.73
CA ASP A 157 -5.10 -12.43 18.82
C ASP A 157 -6.20 -11.35 18.78
N HIS A 158 -6.02 -10.33 17.93
CA HIS A 158 -6.91 -9.18 17.81
C HIS A 158 -7.56 -9.03 16.43
N VAL A 159 -7.17 -9.89 15.48
CA VAL A 159 -7.74 -9.91 14.15
C VAL A 159 -8.22 -11.31 13.78
N LYS A 160 -9.32 -11.38 13.04
CA LYS A 160 -9.70 -12.55 12.26
C LYS A 160 -9.60 -12.16 10.80
N VAL A 161 -8.90 -12.96 10.00
CA VAL A 161 -8.74 -12.74 8.55
C VAL A 161 -9.27 -13.95 7.80
N GLU A 162 -10.22 -13.69 6.91
CA GLU A 162 -10.82 -14.68 6.03
C GLU A 162 -10.49 -14.33 4.58
N CYS A 163 -9.98 -15.28 3.81
CA CYS A 163 -9.67 -15.13 2.40
C CYS A 163 -10.51 -16.16 1.62
N ASP A 164 -11.32 -15.67 0.68
CA ASP A 164 -12.27 -16.50 -0.10
C ASP A 164 -13.14 -17.42 0.80
N GLY A 165 -13.56 -16.89 1.95
CA GLY A 165 -14.37 -17.61 2.95
C GLY A 165 -13.58 -18.56 3.86
N GLN A 166 -12.28 -18.70 3.68
CA GLN A 166 -11.42 -19.52 4.53
C GLN A 166 -10.74 -18.68 5.61
N ASP A 167 -10.80 -19.11 6.87
CA ASP A 167 -10.09 -18.49 7.98
C ASP A 167 -8.59 -18.78 7.89
N ILE A 168 -7.79 -17.75 7.62
CA ILE A 168 -6.33 -17.83 7.56
C ILE A 168 -5.64 -17.34 8.85
N THR A 169 -6.41 -16.93 9.86
CA THR A 169 -5.87 -16.46 11.14
C THR A 169 -4.92 -17.46 11.81
N PRO A 170 -5.17 -18.79 11.77
CA PRO A 170 -4.23 -19.76 12.30
C PRO A 170 -2.83 -19.70 11.65
N LYS A 171 -2.75 -19.45 10.33
CA LYS A 171 -1.46 -19.27 9.64
C LYS A 171 -0.75 -17.99 10.11
N LEU A 172 -1.49 -16.90 10.32
CA LEU A 172 -0.93 -15.65 10.83
C LEU A 172 -0.34 -15.86 12.23
N LYS A 173 -1.01 -16.65 13.07
CA LYS A 173 -0.55 -16.99 14.43
C LYS A 173 0.68 -17.89 14.38
N GLU A 174 0.70 -18.91 13.56
CA GLU A 174 1.84 -19.82 13.35
C GLU A 174 3.11 -19.05 12.98
N HIS A 175 3.01 -18.11 12.04
CA HIS A 175 4.12 -17.27 11.60
C HIS A 175 4.39 -16.06 12.48
N ARG A 176 3.62 -15.87 13.56
CA ARG A 176 3.76 -14.75 14.51
C ARG A 176 3.86 -13.40 13.82
N VAL A 177 2.96 -13.14 12.89
CA VAL A 177 2.98 -11.90 12.09
C VAL A 177 2.63 -10.68 12.95
N HIS A 178 3.28 -9.57 12.67
CA HIS A 178 3.03 -8.27 13.32
C HIS A 178 2.27 -7.31 12.41
N SER A 179 2.15 -7.68 11.14
CA SER A 179 1.42 -6.95 10.12
C SER A 179 0.90 -7.91 9.05
N VAL A 180 -0.26 -7.61 8.50
CA VAL A 180 -0.80 -8.30 7.32
C VAL A 180 -0.91 -7.29 6.19
N LEU A 181 -0.20 -7.57 5.10
CA LEU A 181 -0.17 -6.78 3.88
C LEU A 181 -0.96 -7.48 2.78
N PHE A 182 -1.88 -6.77 2.15
CA PHE A 182 -2.60 -7.15 0.95
C PHE A 182 -2.02 -6.33 -0.20
N ALA A 183 -1.23 -6.97 -1.06
CA ALA A 183 -0.51 -6.31 -2.13
C ALA A 183 -1.14 -6.60 -3.49
N ASN A 184 -1.57 -5.55 -4.19
CA ASN A 184 -2.07 -5.63 -5.57
C ASN A 184 -0.93 -5.47 -6.59
N ILE A 185 0.14 -4.80 -6.20
CA ILE A 185 1.31 -4.54 -7.04
C ILE A 185 2.58 -5.15 -6.42
N PRO A 186 3.59 -5.51 -7.23
CA PRO A 186 4.79 -6.18 -6.72
C PRO A 186 5.71 -5.29 -5.87
N SER A 187 5.56 -3.96 -5.94
CA SER A 187 6.39 -3.01 -5.20
C SER A 187 5.71 -2.56 -3.91
N PHE A 188 6.46 -2.54 -2.81
CA PHE A 188 6.04 -2.08 -1.49
C PHE A 188 7.15 -1.27 -0.83
N GLY A 189 6.77 -0.21 -0.09
CA GLY A 189 7.72 0.53 0.75
C GLY A 189 8.94 1.08 0.01
N SER A 190 8.73 1.70 -1.15
CA SER A 190 9.76 2.31 -2.02
C SER A 190 10.58 1.30 -2.83
N GLY A 191 9.97 0.25 -3.34
CA GLY A 191 10.58 -0.66 -4.30
C GLY A 191 11.05 -1.98 -3.71
N THR A 192 10.62 -2.35 -2.52
CA THR A 192 10.84 -3.72 -2.02
C THR A 192 9.84 -4.69 -2.64
N HIS A 193 10.18 -5.98 -2.64
CA HIS A 193 9.34 -7.05 -3.20
C HIS A 193 9.02 -8.07 -2.11
N PRO A 194 7.97 -7.84 -1.30
CA PRO A 194 7.67 -8.69 -0.15
C PRO A 194 7.16 -10.09 -0.54
N TRP A 195 6.58 -10.26 -1.73
CA TRP A 195 6.15 -11.56 -2.24
C TRP A 195 7.33 -12.35 -2.79
N ASN A 196 7.42 -13.62 -2.40
CA ASN A 196 8.43 -14.53 -2.94
C ASN A 196 7.87 -15.26 -4.17
N ARG A 197 8.49 -15.12 -5.32
CA ARG A 197 8.08 -15.77 -6.57
C ARG A 197 7.99 -17.29 -6.48
N ALA A 198 8.74 -17.93 -5.58
CA ALA A 198 8.64 -19.35 -5.33
C ALA A 198 7.27 -19.77 -4.75
N SER A 199 6.50 -18.84 -4.19
CA SER A 199 5.17 -19.07 -3.64
C SER A 199 4.03 -18.88 -4.64
N GLY A 200 4.34 -18.51 -5.88
CA GLY A 200 3.39 -18.26 -6.96
C GLY A 200 3.75 -17.00 -7.74
N GLU A 201 3.21 -16.88 -8.95
CA GLU A 201 3.36 -15.68 -9.75
C GLU A 201 2.52 -14.55 -9.14
N GLN A 202 3.13 -13.38 -8.97
CA GLN A 202 2.45 -12.16 -8.59
C GLN A 202 2.10 -11.37 -9.85
N ARG A 203 0.82 -11.08 -10.05
CA ARG A 203 0.31 -10.27 -11.16
C ARG A 203 -0.60 -9.18 -10.60
N MET A 204 -0.78 -8.11 -11.36
CA MET A 204 -1.70 -7.02 -10.99
C MET A 204 -2.91 -6.91 -11.94
N ASP A 205 -3.18 -8.01 -12.70
CA ASP A 205 -4.21 -8.09 -13.73
C ASP A 205 -4.90 -9.47 -13.77
N ASP A 206 -4.87 -10.24 -12.68
CA ASP A 206 -5.38 -11.63 -12.63
C ASP A 206 -6.57 -11.81 -11.67
N GLY A 207 -7.05 -10.72 -11.08
CA GLY A 207 -8.14 -10.73 -10.10
C GLY A 207 -7.77 -11.36 -8.76
N MET A 208 -6.47 -11.43 -8.44
CA MET A 208 -5.96 -11.94 -7.17
C MET A 208 -5.20 -10.84 -6.42
N ILE A 209 -5.20 -10.91 -5.10
CA ILE A 209 -4.39 -10.06 -4.24
C ILE A 209 -3.50 -10.93 -3.34
N GLU A 210 -2.23 -10.57 -3.21
CA GLU A 210 -1.28 -11.28 -2.38
C GLU A 210 -1.44 -10.92 -0.92
N VAL A 211 -1.56 -11.94 -0.07
CA VAL A 211 -1.63 -11.81 1.38
C VAL A 211 -0.30 -12.20 1.99
N ILE A 212 0.38 -11.24 2.62
CA ILE A 212 1.75 -11.36 3.10
C ILE A 212 1.78 -11.03 4.58
N GLY A 213 2.31 -11.95 5.37
CA GLY A 213 2.62 -11.70 6.78
C GLY A 213 3.99 -11.05 6.92
N LEU A 214 4.08 -10.00 7.74
CA LEU A 214 5.34 -9.32 8.04
C LEU A 214 5.57 -9.30 9.56
N THR A 215 6.78 -9.59 9.96
CA THR A 215 7.28 -9.34 11.30
C THR A 215 8.08 -8.05 11.34
N THR A 216 8.24 -7.45 12.51
CA THR A 216 9.05 -6.24 12.67
C THR A 216 10.49 -6.42 12.18
N TYR A 217 11.02 -7.65 12.28
CA TYR A 217 12.38 -7.98 11.80
C TYR A 217 12.45 -8.07 10.27
N GLN A 218 11.37 -8.47 9.60
CA GLN A 218 11.33 -8.55 8.14
C GLN A 218 11.28 -7.17 7.48
N LEU A 219 10.70 -6.15 8.13
CA LEU A 219 10.61 -4.81 7.54
C LEU A 219 11.95 -4.24 7.09
N PRO A 220 13.04 -4.22 7.91
CA PRO A 220 14.34 -3.80 7.42
C PRO A 220 14.96 -4.79 6.42
N LEU A 221 14.67 -6.09 6.53
CA LEU A 221 15.18 -7.10 5.59
C LEU A 221 14.60 -6.92 4.18
N LEU A 222 13.36 -6.44 4.04
CA LEU A 222 12.78 -6.10 2.74
C LEU A 222 13.65 -5.09 1.99
N GLN A 223 14.20 -4.09 2.68
CA GLN A 223 15.08 -3.09 2.07
C GLN A 223 16.44 -3.67 1.61
N ALA A 224 16.82 -4.82 2.15
CA ALA A 224 18.01 -5.58 1.76
C ALA A 224 17.71 -6.69 0.71
N GLY A 225 16.49 -6.68 0.12
CA GLY A 225 16.08 -7.66 -0.90
C GLY A 225 15.49 -8.95 -0.33
N GLY A 226 15.17 -9.00 0.98
CA GLY A 226 14.43 -10.10 1.59
C GLY A 226 12.96 -10.10 1.22
N HIS A 227 12.22 -11.10 1.74
CA HIS A 227 10.80 -11.28 1.50
C HIS A 227 10.02 -11.36 2.81
N GLY A 228 8.70 -11.11 2.73
CA GLY A 228 7.74 -11.43 3.76
C GLY A 228 7.40 -12.93 3.78
N THR A 229 6.46 -13.29 4.63
CA THR A 229 5.88 -14.64 4.68
C THR A 229 4.67 -14.66 3.76
N CYS A 230 4.73 -15.38 2.65
CA CYS A 230 3.60 -15.53 1.73
C CYS A 230 2.53 -16.41 2.40
N ILE A 231 1.35 -15.87 2.63
CA ILE A 231 0.25 -16.57 3.31
C ILE A 231 -0.67 -17.23 2.28
N THR A 232 -1.18 -16.45 1.33
CA THR A 232 -2.07 -16.91 0.25
C THR A 232 -2.26 -15.82 -0.79
N GLN A 233 -2.89 -16.15 -1.92
CA GLN A 233 -3.53 -15.23 -2.86
C GLN A 233 -5.04 -15.40 -2.74
N CYS A 234 -5.84 -14.36 -2.93
CA CYS A 234 -7.30 -14.45 -2.83
C CYS A 234 -8.00 -13.40 -3.69
N LYS A 235 -9.30 -13.68 -3.97
CA LYS A 235 -10.20 -12.78 -4.70
C LYS A 235 -11.05 -11.92 -3.78
N SER A 236 -11.12 -12.27 -2.51
CA SER A 236 -11.85 -11.51 -1.50
C SER A 236 -11.21 -11.72 -0.14
N ALA A 237 -11.22 -10.70 0.69
CA ALA A 237 -10.77 -10.79 2.08
C ALA A 237 -11.73 -10.08 3.02
N LYS A 238 -11.92 -10.65 4.20
CA LYS A 238 -12.65 -10.03 5.30
C LYS A 238 -11.77 -9.99 6.54
N ILE A 239 -11.64 -8.80 7.11
CA ILE A 239 -10.86 -8.57 8.32
C ILE A 239 -11.82 -8.11 9.41
N THR A 240 -11.82 -8.81 10.53
CA THR A 240 -12.59 -8.44 11.71
C THR A 240 -11.61 -8.15 12.84
N THR A 241 -11.74 -6.99 13.49
CA THR A 241 -10.85 -6.56 14.58
C THR A 241 -11.60 -6.51 15.89
N THR A 242 -10.93 -6.84 17.00
CA THR A 242 -11.48 -6.78 18.36
C THR A 242 -11.09 -5.49 19.10
N LYS A 243 -10.15 -4.72 18.55
CA LYS A 243 -9.71 -3.41 19.06
C LYS A 243 -9.29 -2.52 17.89
N THR A 244 -9.05 -1.24 18.16
CA THR A 244 -8.50 -0.30 17.17
C THR A 244 -7.09 -0.72 16.78
N ILE A 245 -6.86 -0.91 15.48
CA ILE A 245 -5.58 -1.31 14.89
C ILE A 245 -5.24 -0.32 13.78
N PRO A 246 -4.01 0.20 13.74
CA PRO A 246 -3.57 1.04 12.63
C PRO A 246 -3.70 0.32 11.30
N MET A 247 -4.25 1.03 10.32
CA MET A 247 -4.35 0.55 8.94
C MET A 247 -3.84 1.62 7.98
N GLN A 248 -3.40 1.19 6.83
CA GLN A 248 -3.06 2.09 5.73
C GLN A 248 -3.69 1.60 4.43
N VAL A 249 -4.14 2.56 3.63
CA VAL A 249 -4.52 2.36 2.25
C VAL A 249 -3.56 3.19 1.43
N GLU A 250 -2.66 2.55 0.70
CA GLU A 250 -1.64 3.19 -0.15
C GLU A 250 -0.80 4.23 0.61
N TYR A 251 -0.43 5.04 0.94
CA TYR A 251 0.20 6.07 1.76
C TYR A 251 -0.82 7.04 2.40
N LEU A 252 -2.10 6.66 2.43
CA LEU A 252 -3.15 7.40 3.14
C LEU A 252 -3.51 6.62 4.40
N TYR A 253 -3.42 7.26 5.55
CA TYR A 253 -3.40 6.60 6.85
C TYR A 253 -4.66 6.88 7.65
N LEU A 254 -5.10 5.84 8.38
CA LEU A 254 -6.13 5.92 9.41
C LEU A 254 -5.56 5.40 10.74
N PRO A 255 -5.87 6.08 11.84
CA PRO A 255 -5.60 5.56 13.18
C PRO A 255 -6.48 4.34 13.49
#